data_c86d23c7a97afef8b0c975a76c62855a
#
_entry.id   c86d23c7a97afef8b0c975a76c62855a
#
_cell.length_a   1.000
_cell.length_b   1.000
_cell.length_c   1.000
_cell.angle_alpha   90.00
_cell.angle_beta   90.00
_cell.angle_gamma   90.00
#
_symmetry.space_group_name_H-M   'P 1'
#
loop_
_entity.id
_entity.type
_entity.pdbx_description
1 polymer ?
#
loop_
_entity_poly.entity_id
_entity_poly.type
_entity_poly.pdbx_seq_one_letter_code
_entity_poly.pdbx_strand_id
1 'polypeptide(L)'
;MVAVVAMLNACGSSPAPKRPVLQGENSRAVDFSGSWELDYAQSDNVQDKVNSLARELNREAERLARGGMQQGPVGGTLVSGYGAASGEAILGMVRMADLVTQSPLLQIQQSTNDIRVRREGDFDLTCEFYPGELSTVETPFGIEICGWKAHQLVFRLLLPDGLRIQHVMTMGAAGQKLQIATTVSTDQVSFPFSLNRVYNRFEPGESGYKCEVTLTRGTVCSTQTR
;
A
#
# COMPACT_ATOMS: atom_id res chain seq x y z
N MET A 1 67.64 14.96 4.68
CA MET A 1 66.29 15.28 5.26
C MET A 1 65.22 14.99 4.25
N VAL A 2 64.51 13.87 4.44
CA VAL A 2 63.43 13.46 3.54
C VAL A 2 62.11 13.69 4.31
N ALA A 3 61.28 14.60 3.81
CA ALA A 3 59.97 14.89 4.41
C ALA A 3 58.91 13.89 3.88
N VAL A 4 58.38 13.07 4.80
CA VAL A 4 57.25 12.16 4.51
C VAL A 4 55.97 12.94 4.69
N VAL A 5 55.24 13.16 3.59
CA VAL A 5 53.90 13.76 3.59
C VAL A 5 52.89 12.64 3.79
N ALA A 6 52.25 12.60 4.95
CA ALA A 6 51.13 11.69 5.24
C ALA A 6 49.84 12.23 4.62
N MET A 7 49.32 11.52 3.60
CA MET A 7 48.00 11.77 3.01
C MET A 7 46.92 11.17 3.93
N LEU A 8 46.19 12.00 4.66
CA LEU A 8 44.99 11.64 5.41
C LEU A 8 43.81 11.49 4.44
N ASN A 9 43.44 10.24 4.14
CA ASN A 9 42.21 9.94 3.44
C ASN A 9 41.02 10.18 4.37
N ALA A 10 40.31 11.29 4.20
CA ALA A 10 39.02 11.56 4.83
C ALA A 10 37.97 10.69 4.19
N CYS A 11 37.47 9.65 4.89
CA CYS A 11 36.25 8.94 4.51
C CYS A 11 35.08 9.89 4.66
N GLY A 12 34.64 10.49 3.55
CA GLY A 12 33.42 11.26 3.49
C GLY A 12 32.20 10.33 3.63
N SER A 13 31.52 10.40 4.77
CA SER A 13 30.22 9.76 4.96
C SER A 13 29.22 10.39 4.02
N SER A 14 28.79 9.66 2.99
CA SER A 14 27.69 10.08 2.14
C SER A 14 26.43 10.24 2.99
N PRO A 15 25.71 11.39 2.90
CA PRO A 15 24.46 11.58 3.63
C PRO A 15 23.47 10.49 3.21
N ALA A 16 22.84 9.85 4.20
CA ALA A 16 21.79 8.87 3.95
C ALA A 16 20.69 9.48 3.08
N PRO A 17 20.13 8.75 2.10
CA PRO A 17 19.08 9.26 1.26
C PRO A 17 17.88 9.67 2.13
N LYS A 18 17.50 10.95 2.07
CA LYS A 18 16.33 11.45 2.78
C LYS A 18 15.12 10.70 2.27
N ARG A 19 14.38 10.01 3.15
CA ARG A 19 13.11 9.37 2.79
C ARG A 19 12.19 10.45 2.23
N PRO A 20 11.57 10.21 1.08
CA PRO A 20 10.65 11.20 0.51
C PRO A 20 9.48 11.44 1.48
N VAL A 21 9.35 12.68 1.91
CA VAL A 21 8.27 13.13 2.79
C VAL A 21 7.03 13.38 1.91
N LEU A 22 5.83 13.06 2.42
CA LEU A 22 4.59 13.42 1.77
C LEU A 22 4.45 14.96 1.77
N GLN A 23 3.87 15.48 0.70
CA GLN A 23 3.59 16.91 0.53
C GLN A 23 2.09 17.10 0.38
N GLY A 24 1.54 18.16 0.96
CA GLY A 24 0.13 18.53 0.81
C GLY A 24 -0.22 18.97 -0.59
N GLU A 25 0.76 19.47 -1.35
CA GLU A 25 0.57 20.03 -2.67
C GLU A 25 1.38 19.27 -3.73
N ASN A 26 0.82 19.09 -4.92
CA ASN A 26 1.51 18.45 -6.02
C ASN A 26 2.25 19.48 -6.88
N SER A 27 3.58 19.40 -6.90
CA SER A 27 4.42 20.22 -7.79
C SER A 27 4.36 19.80 -9.27
N ARG A 28 3.78 18.64 -9.58
CA ARG A 28 3.57 18.12 -10.94
C ARG A 28 2.14 17.65 -11.06
N ALA A 29 1.34 18.37 -11.84
CA ALA A 29 -0.05 18.06 -12.06
C ALA A 29 -0.22 16.65 -12.66
N VAL A 30 -0.64 15.70 -11.83
CA VAL A 30 -1.12 14.38 -12.26
C VAL A 30 -2.62 14.39 -12.06
N ASP A 31 -3.36 14.23 -13.13
CA ASP A 31 -4.82 14.18 -13.10
C ASP A 31 -5.29 12.72 -13.10
N PHE A 32 -5.89 12.31 -11.99
CA PHE A 32 -6.49 10.99 -11.81
C PHE A 32 -7.98 10.95 -12.19
N SER A 33 -8.59 12.09 -12.53
CA SER A 33 -10.02 12.19 -12.82
C SER A 33 -10.45 11.19 -13.89
N GLY A 34 -11.65 10.65 -13.74
CA GLY A 34 -12.27 9.73 -14.72
C GLY A 34 -12.88 8.50 -14.06
N SER A 35 -13.37 7.62 -14.92
CA SER A 35 -13.92 6.33 -14.54
C SER A 35 -12.93 5.22 -14.87
N TRP A 36 -12.79 4.26 -13.96
CA TRP A 36 -11.75 3.26 -13.98
C TRP A 36 -12.33 1.88 -13.68
N GLU A 37 -12.05 0.90 -14.52
CA GLU A 37 -12.48 -0.48 -14.38
C GLU A 37 -11.30 -1.39 -14.06
N LEU A 38 -11.47 -2.30 -13.10
CA LEU A 38 -10.44 -3.22 -12.64
C LEU A 38 -10.01 -4.19 -13.75
N ASP A 39 -8.72 -4.19 -14.06
CA ASP A 39 -8.08 -5.16 -14.94
C ASP A 39 -7.65 -6.39 -14.11
N TYR A 40 -8.50 -7.40 -14.08
CA TYR A 40 -8.22 -8.63 -13.33
C TYR A 40 -6.98 -9.38 -13.83
N ALA A 41 -6.64 -9.25 -15.12
CA ALA A 41 -5.50 -9.96 -15.71
C ALA A 41 -4.15 -9.34 -15.30
N GLN A 42 -4.15 -8.02 -15.03
CA GLN A 42 -2.95 -7.29 -14.62
C GLN A 42 -2.87 -7.03 -13.11
N SER A 43 -3.94 -7.35 -12.40
CA SER A 43 -4.02 -7.19 -10.94
C SER A 43 -3.48 -8.43 -10.22
N ASP A 44 -2.94 -8.21 -9.03
CA ASP A 44 -2.44 -9.31 -8.18
C ASP A 44 -3.57 -10.28 -7.80
N ASN A 45 -3.24 -11.57 -7.82
CA ASN A 45 -4.07 -12.60 -7.23
C ASN A 45 -3.79 -12.69 -5.73
N VAL A 46 -4.85 -12.62 -4.91
CA VAL A 46 -4.74 -12.64 -3.44
C VAL A 46 -4.10 -13.95 -2.95
N GLN A 47 -4.50 -15.09 -3.51
CA GLN A 47 -3.98 -16.41 -3.10
C GLN A 47 -2.48 -16.53 -3.37
N ASP A 48 -2.00 -16.02 -4.50
CA ASP A 48 -0.57 -16.05 -4.83
C ASP A 48 0.24 -15.17 -3.88
N LYS A 49 -0.31 -14.03 -3.47
CA LYS A 49 0.31 -13.15 -2.46
C LYS A 49 0.32 -13.78 -1.07
N VAL A 50 -0.76 -14.47 -0.67
CA VAL A 50 -0.80 -15.24 0.59
C VAL A 50 0.27 -16.32 0.59
N ASN A 51 0.39 -17.07 -0.50
CA ASN A 51 1.43 -18.10 -0.63
C ASN A 51 2.84 -17.50 -0.56
N SER A 52 3.04 -16.29 -1.08
CA SER A 52 4.32 -15.58 -1.00
C SER A 52 4.63 -15.14 0.42
N LEU A 53 3.66 -14.56 1.13
CA LEU A 53 3.79 -14.18 2.54
C LEU A 53 4.12 -15.40 3.42
N ALA A 54 3.41 -16.51 3.22
CA ALA A 54 3.68 -17.75 3.96
C ALA A 54 5.12 -18.25 3.76
N ARG A 55 5.65 -18.18 2.53
CA ARG A 55 7.05 -18.53 2.26
C ARG A 55 8.03 -17.60 2.98
N GLU A 56 7.73 -16.30 3.06
CA GLU A 56 8.58 -15.34 3.76
C GLU A 56 8.61 -15.57 5.26
N LEU A 57 7.45 -15.80 5.87
CA LEU A 57 7.31 -16.12 7.28
C LEU A 57 8.04 -17.44 7.65
N ASN A 58 7.93 -18.46 6.80
CA ASN A 58 8.64 -19.73 7.01
C ASN A 58 10.17 -19.54 6.94
N ARG A 59 10.67 -18.76 5.98
CA ARG A 59 12.12 -18.44 5.88
C ARG A 59 12.61 -17.69 7.11
N GLU A 60 11.80 -16.77 7.64
CA GLU A 60 12.15 -16.03 8.85
C GLU A 60 12.20 -16.97 10.06
N ALA A 61 11.22 -17.83 10.23
CA ALA A 61 11.20 -18.85 11.29
C ALA A 61 12.43 -19.77 11.22
N GLU A 62 12.80 -20.23 10.03
CA GLU A 62 13.99 -21.04 9.81
C GLU A 62 15.29 -20.29 10.16
N ARG A 63 15.39 -18.99 9.82
CA ARG A 63 16.55 -18.16 10.19
C ARG A 63 16.69 -18.03 11.70
N LEU A 64 15.60 -17.76 12.39
CA LEU A 64 15.56 -17.66 13.85
C LEU A 64 15.94 -18.99 14.52
N ALA A 65 15.42 -20.11 14.02
CA ALA A 65 15.75 -21.44 14.53
C ALA A 65 17.25 -21.79 14.37
N ARG A 66 17.87 -21.41 13.23
CA ARG A 66 19.32 -21.63 12.99
C ARG A 66 20.20 -20.71 13.82
N GLY A 67 19.80 -19.44 14.01
CA GLY A 67 20.53 -18.46 14.82
C GLY A 67 20.55 -18.78 16.30
N GLY A 68 19.55 -19.48 16.82
CA GLY A 68 19.47 -19.91 18.21
C GLY A 68 20.40 -21.09 18.57
N MET A 69 20.98 -21.79 17.61
CA MET A 69 21.88 -22.92 17.84
C MET A 69 23.33 -22.50 18.14
N GLN A 70 23.69 -21.23 18.12
CA GLN A 70 25.06 -20.75 18.32
C GLN A 70 25.36 -20.22 19.72
N GLN A 71 24.43 -20.29 20.67
CA GLN A 71 24.67 -20.01 22.07
C GLN A 71 24.69 -21.32 22.86
N GLY A 72 25.89 -21.64 23.41
CA GLY A 72 26.15 -22.83 24.18
C GLY A 72 25.24 -23.01 25.41
N PRO A 73 25.37 -24.16 26.15
CA PRO A 73 24.42 -24.56 27.16
C PRO A 73 24.52 -23.71 28.41
N VAL A 74 23.73 -22.69 28.54
CA VAL A 74 23.49 -21.98 29.80
C VAL A 74 22.01 -21.92 30.03
N GLY A 75 21.59 -22.73 31.02
CA GLY A 75 20.42 -22.60 31.87
C GLY A 75 19.11 -22.11 31.27
N GLY A 76 18.16 -23.01 31.17
CA GLY A 76 16.79 -22.79 30.79
C GLY A 76 16.15 -21.47 31.19
N THR A 77 15.90 -20.66 30.23
CA THR A 77 14.75 -19.77 30.23
C THR A 77 14.23 -19.81 28.79
N LEU A 78 13.05 -20.37 28.62
CA LEU A 78 12.29 -20.27 27.40
C LEU A 78 12.08 -18.78 27.13
N VAL A 79 12.92 -18.19 26.30
CA VAL A 79 12.64 -16.91 25.66
C VAL A 79 11.56 -17.18 24.63
N SER A 80 10.37 -17.35 25.16
CA SER A 80 9.13 -17.19 24.43
C SER A 80 9.01 -15.69 24.19
N GLY A 81 9.44 -15.23 23.05
CA GLY A 81 9.21 -13.83 22.82
C GLY A 81 10.01 -13.26 21.72
N TYR A 82 9.73 -13.30 20.58
CA TYR A 82 9.66 -12.31 19.53
C TYR A 82 8.97 -12.99 18.33
N GLY A 83 7.63 -12.94 18.38
CA GLY A 83 6.84 -12.81 17.18
C GLY A 83 6.77 -14.02 16.26
N ALA A 84 6.35 -15.17 16.76
CA ALA A 84 5.47 -15.97 15.91
C ALA A 84 4.24 -15.11 15.70
N ALA A 85 4.15 -14.43 14.56
CA ALA A 85 2.94 -13.73 14.19
C ALA A 85 1.75 -14.67 14.40
N SER A 86 0.76 -14.26 15.18
CA SER A 86 -0.39 -15.13 15.40
C SER A 86 -1.06 -15.37 14.04
N GLY A 87 -1.49 -16.58 13.76
CA GLY A 87 -2.21 -16.87 12.51
C GLY A 87 -3.42 -15.97 12.32
N GLU A 88 -4.02 -15.50 13.42
CA GLU A 88 -5.13 -14.54 13.42
C GLU A 88 -4.71 -13.16 12.91
N ALA A 89 -3.55 -12.64 13.35
CA ALA A 89 -3.05 -11.35 12.88
C ALA A 89 -2.74 -11.38 11.39
N ILE A 90 -2.13 -12.46 10.89
CA ILE A 90 -1.86 -12.67 9.46
C ILE A 90 -3.18 -12.71 8.69
N LEU A 91 -4.14 -13.51 9.16
CA LEU A 91 -5.44 -13.65 8.50
C LEU A 91 -6.22 -12.32 8.51
N GLY A 92 -6.18 -11.58 9.62
CA GLY A 92 -6.79 -10.25 9.74
C GLY A 92 -6.20 -9.27 8.73
N MET A 93 -4.86 -9.23 8.61
CA MET A 93 -4.15 -8.37 7.66
C MET A 93 -4.49 -8.71 6.20
N VAL A 94 -4.53 -10.01 5.84
CA VAL A 94 -4.89 -10.47 4.49
C VAL A 94 -6.34 -10.14 4.16
N ARG A 95 -7.27 -10.42 5.09
CA ARG A 95 -8.70 -10.09 4.90
C ARG A 95 -8.93 -8.60 4.75
N MET A 96 -8.24 -7.78 5.53
CA MET A 96 -8.33 -6.33 5.40
C MET A 96 -7.83 -5.87 4.04
N ALA A 97 -6.67 -6.37 3.59
CA ALA A 97 -6.12 -6.02 2.28
C ALA A 97 -7.05 -6.44 1.14
N ASP A 98 -7.65 -7.62 1.22
CA ASP A 98 -8.63 -8.07 0.23
C ASP A 98 -9.86 -7.17 0.25
N LEU A 99 -10.45 -6.92 1.42
CA LEU A 99 -11.65 -6.09 1.58
C LEU A 99 -11.47 -4.70 0.95
N VAL A 100 -10.39 -3.98 1.30
CA VAL A 100 -10.17 -2.59 0.85
C VAL A 100 -9.69 -2.47 -0.60
N THR A 101 -9.52 -3.59 -1.31
CA THR A 101 -9.08 -3.62 -2.73
C THR A 101 -10.06 -4.31 -3.67
N GLN A 102 -11.27 -4.63 -3.22
CA GLN A 102 -12.26 -5.37 -4.00
C GLN A 102 -12.98 -4.53 -5.06
N SER A 103 -12.94 -3.20 -4.96
CA SER A 103 -13.74 -2.32 -5.79
C SER A 103 -13.49 -2.55 -7.29
N PRO A 104 -14.46 -3.05 -8.04
CA PRO A 104 -14.31 -3.31 -9.48
C PRO A 104 -14.32 -2.03 -10.31
N LEU A 105 -14.94 -0.97 -9.77
CA LEU A 105 -15.06 0.33 -10.43
C LEU A 105 -14.66 1.44 -9.48
N LEU A 106 -13.94 2.43 -10.04
CA LEU A 106 -13.63 3.67 -9.37
C LEU A 106 -14.16 4.84 -10.19
N GLN A 107 -14.69 5.84 -9.52
CA GLN A 107 -14.98 7.14 -10.09
C GLN A 107 -14.17 8.19 -9.34
N ILE A 108 -13.24 8.82 -10.03
CA ILE A 108 -12.34 9.81 -9.44
C ILE A 108 -12.71 11.20 -9.93
N GLN A 109 -12.92 12.09 -8.97
CA GLN A 109 -13.12 13.52 -9.20
C GLN A 109 -11.97 14.26 -8.52
N GLN A 110 -11.22 15.02 -9.30
CA GLN A 110 -10.09 15.79 -8.81
C GLN A 110 -10.25 17.26 -9.20
N SER A 111 -10.06 18.13 -8.24
CA SER A 111 -9.96 19.57 -8.44
C SER A 111 -8.54 20.07 -8.09
N THR A 112 -8.34 21.37 -8.12
CA THR A 112 -7.08 21.98 -7.66
C THR A 112 -6.84 21.74 -6.17
N ASN A 113 -7.91 21.66 -5.38
CA ASN A 113 -7.84 21.70 -3.91
C ASN A 113 -8.21 20.37 -3.24
N ASP A 114 -8.78 19.42 -3.99
CA ASP A 114 -9.24 18.16 -3.43
C ASP A 114 -9.26 17.02 -4.46
N ILE A 115 -9.33 15.81 -3.96
CA ILE A 115 -9.63 14.61 -4.76
C ILE A 115 -10.58 13.72 -3.98
N ARG A 116 -11.56 13.16 -4.68
CA ARG A 116 -12.46 12.13 -4.18
C ARG A 116 -12.39 10.90 -5.06
N VAL A 117 -12.11 9.75 -4.45
CA VAL A 117 -12.11 8.44 -5.09
C VAL A 117 -13.32 7.68 -4.58
N ARG A 118 -14.39 7.61 -5.39
CA ARG A 118 -15.54 6.75 -5.12
C ARG A 118 -15.20 5.33 -5.51
N ARG A 119 -15.46 4.40 -4.62
CA ARG A 119 -15.16 2.99 -4.78
C ARG A 119 -16.45 2.19 -4.73
N GLU A 120 -16.76 1.45 -5.79
CA GLU A 120 -17.95 0.60 -5.82
C GLU A 120 -17.88 -0.46 -4.72
N GLY A 121 -18.86 -0.45 -3.80
CA GLY A 121 -18.95 -1.39 -2.69
C GLY A 121 -18.03 -1.12 -1.50
N ASP A 122 -17.35 0.04 -1.45
CA ASP A 122 -16.43 0.42 -0.38
C ASP A 122 -16.55 1.93 -0.05
N PHE A 123 -15.92 2.37 1.03
CA PHE A 123 -15.91 3.78 1.44
C PHE A 123 -15.11 4.65 0.47
N ASP A 124 -15.57 5.88 0.26
CA ASP A 124 -14.84 6.88 -0.53
C ASP A 124 -13.51 7.23 0.16
N LEU A 125 -12.45 7.45 -0.63
CA LEU A 125 -11.25 8.12 -0.15
C LEU A 125 -11.30 9.57 -0.58
N THR A 126 -11.07 10.48 0.37
CA THR A 126 -11.05 11.93 0.13
C THR A 126 -9.74 12.52 0.61
N CYS A 127 -9.22 13.51 -0.12
CA CYS A 127 -8.03 14.23 0.27
C CYS A 127 -8.17 15.70 -0.10
N GLU A 128 -8.01 16.59 0.85
CA GLU A 128 -7.93 18.02 0.61
C GLU A 128 -6.45 18.44 0.52
N PHE A 129 -6.14 19.33 -0.42
CA PHE A 129 -4.76 19.76 -0.67
C PHE A 129 -4.54 21.14 -0.06
N TYR A 130 -3.62 21.22 0.90
CA TYR A 130 -3.23 22.46 1.55
C TYR A 130 -1.77 22.78 1.26
N PRO A 131 -1.44 24.03 0.87
CA PRO A 131 -0.06 24.44 0.70
C PRO A 131 0.77 24.25 1.97
N GLY A 132 1.82 23.43 1.90
CA GLY A 132 2.76 23.22 3.01
C GLY A 132 2.28 22.28 4.11
N GLU A 133 1.03 21.84 4.12
CA GLU A 133 0.46 20.97 5.16
C GLU A 133 -0.08 19.68 4.55
N LEU A 134 -0.01 18.59 5.32
CA LEU A 134 -0.66 17.34 4.97
C LEU A 134 -2.11 17.35 5.45
N SER A 135 -3.03 16.88 4.62
CA SER A 135 -4.39 16.61 5.07
C SER A 135 -4.38 15.48 6.08
N THR A 136 -4.83 15.76 7.28
CA THR A 136 -4.93 14.80 8.38
C THR A 136 -6.30 14.93 9.01
N VAL A 137 -7.06 13.83 9.02
CA VAL A 137 -8.40 13.77 9.59
C VAL A 137 -8.42 12.72 10.69
N GLU A 138 -8.78 13.12 11.90
CA GLU A 138 -9.02 12.23 13.03
C GLU A 138 -10.50 11.85 13.07
N THR A 139 -10.77 10.56 13.12
CA THR A 139 -12.11 9.98 13.24
C THR A 139 -12.14 8.97 14.40
N PRO A 140 -13.32 8.59 14.92
CA PRO A 140 -13.42 7.51 15.89
C PRO A 140 -12.85 6.16 15.39
N PHE A 141 -12.68 6.00 14.08
CA PHE A 141 -12.17 4.79 13.44
C PHE A 141 -10.68 4.82 13.18
N GLY A 142 -10.02 5.96 13.38
CA GLY A 142 -8.59 6.11 13.18
C GLY A 142 -8.18 7.46 12.59
N ILE A 143 -6.92 7.54 12.19
CA ILE A 143 -6.34 8.74 11.59
C ILE A 143 -6.14 8.51 10.11
N GLU A 144 -6.66 9.39 9.28
CA GLU A 144 -6.46 9.41 7.84
C GLU A 144 -5.49 10.52 7.47
N ILE A 145 -4.45 10.18 6.72
CA ILE A 145 -3.44 11.11 6.23
C ILE A 145 -3.32 10.94 4.74
N CYS A 146 -3.36 12.02 3.99
CA CYS A 146 -3.13 11.95 2.56
C CYS A 146 -2.20 13.07 2.07
N GLY A 147 -1.58 12.83 0.93
CA GLY A 147 -0.68 13.78 0.31
C GLY A 147 0.09 13.17 -0.85
N TRP A 148 0.93 13.99 -1.43
CA TRP A 148 1.70 13.66 -2.62
C TRP A 148 3.11 13.19 -2.29
N LYS A 149 3.55 12.17 -3.01
CA LYS A 149 4.93 11.72 -3.07
C LYS A 149 5.40 11.81 -4.52
N ALA A 150 5.98 12.94 -4.89
CA ALA A 150 6.26 13.26 -6.28
C ALA A 150 4.99 13.21 -7.15
N HIS A 151 4.88 12.28 -8.08
CA HIS A 151 3.72 12.07 -8.97
C HIS A 151 2.71 11.04 -8.45
N GLN A 152 2.89 10.54 -7.23
CA GLN A 152 2.02 9.55 -6.60
C GLN A 152 1.15 10.22 -5.55
N LEU A 153 -0.12 9.87 -5.52
CA LEU A 153 -1.02 10.23 -4.41
C LEU A 153 -1.03 9.08 -3.40
N VAL A 154 -0.87 9.42 -2.15
CA VAL A 154 -0.76 8.45 -1.06
C VAL A 154 -1.84 8.72 -0.02
N PHE A 155 -2.63 7.70 0.30
CA PHE A 155 -3.52 7.68 1.45
C PHE A 155 -2.97 6.74 2.50
N ARG A 156 -3.01 7.13 3.76
CA ARG A 156 -2.64 6.32 4.92
C ARG A 156 -3.76 6.35 5.94
N LEU A 157 -4.16 5.18 6.39
CA LEU A 157 -5.13 4.99 7.46
C LEU A 157 -4.42 4.27 8.60
N LEU A 158 -4.50 4.86 9.80
CA LEU A 158 -3.93 4.34 11.03
C LEU A 158 -5.10 3.96 11.94
N LEU A 159 -5.38 2.67 12.07
CA LEU A 159 -6.48 2.17 12.87
C LEU A 159 -6.08 2.04 14.35
N PRO A 160 -7.03 2.12 15.29
CA PRO A 160 -6.74 2.13 16.74
C PRO A 160 -6.03 0.86 17.24
N ASP A 161 -6.22 -0.27 16.57
CA ASP A 161 -5.61 -1.57 16.89
C ASP A 161 -4.17 -1.74 16.36
N GLY A 162 -3.58 -0.67 15.81
CA GLY A 162 -2.23 -0.68 15.25
C GLY A 162 -2.15 -1.18 13.81
N LEU A 163 -3.28 -1.49 13.19
CA LEU A 163 -3.34 -1.81 11.76
C LEU A 163 -3.13 -0.54 10.93
N ARG A 164 -2.29 -0.62 9.93
CA ARG A 164 -1.98 0.50 9.01
C ARG A 164 -2.29 0.06 7.58
N ILE A 165 -3.04 0.89 6.88
CA ILE A 165 -3.36 0.70 5.47
C ILE A 165 -2.74 1.86 4.69
N GLN A 166 -2.05 1.57 3.61
CA GLN A 166 -1.51 2.59 2.72
C GLN A 166 -1.92 2.26 1.27
N HIS A 167 -2.56 3.22 0.62
CA HIS A 167 -2.81 3.17 -0.82
C HIS A 167 -1.85 4.14 -1.51
N VAL A 168 -1.16 3.67 -2.54
CA VAL A 168 -0.30 4.49 -3.40
C VAL A 168 -0.86 4.44 -4.81
N MET A 169 -1.39 5.56 -5.26
CA MET A 169 -1.96 5.70 -6.59
C MET A 169 -0.91 6.24 -7.56
N THR A 170 -0.75 5.58 -8.69
CA THR A 170 0.21 5.94 -9.72
C THR A 170 -0.46 5.91 -11.09
N MET A 171 -0.35 7.00 -11.83
CA MET A 171 -0.82 7.06 -13.22
C MET A 171 0.21 6.42 -14.14
N GLY A 172 -0.24 5.46 -14.96
CA GLY A 172 0.58 4.85 -16.00
C GLY A 172 0.79 5.76 -17.21
N ALA A 173 1.65 5.31 -18.12
CA ALA A 173 1.93 6.02 -19.34
C ALA A 173 0.65 6.30 -20.14
N ALA A 174 0.56 7.48 -20.75
CA ALA A 174 -0.58 7.94 -21.54
C ALA A 174 -1.90 8.13 -20.78
N GLY A 175 -1.92 8.05 -19.44
CA GLY A 175 -3.12 8.32 -18.65
C GLY A 175 -4.26 7.29 -18.81
N GLN A 176 -3.98 6.12 -19.39
CA GLN A 176 -4.98 5.09 -19.66
C GLN A 176 -5.02 3.99 -18.60
N LYS A 177 -4.02 3.94 -17.73
CA LYS A 177 -3.93 2.97 -16.65
C LYS A 177 -3.69 3.66 -15.32
N LEU A 178 -4.39 3.19 -14.30
CA LEU A 178 -4.20 3.59 -12.92
C LEU A 178 -3.75 2.35 -12.12
N GLN A 179 -2.63 2.46 -11.43
CA GLN A 179 -2.16 1.44 -10.50
C GLN A 179 -2.39 1.91 -9.07
N ILE A 180 -2.97 1.05 -8.25
CA ILE A 180 -3.13 1.28 -6.80
C ILE A 180 -2.41 0.15 -6.07
N ALA A 181 -1.28 0.49 -5.45
CA ALA A 181 -0.55 -0.40 -4.57
C ALA A 181 -1.08 -0.21 -3.14
N THR A 182 -1.75 -1.24 -2.62
CA THR A 182 -2.28 -1.24 -1.25
C THR A 182 -1.40 -2.10 -0.37
N THR A 183 -0.91 -1.54 0.72
CA THR A 183 -0.11 -2.24 1.71
C THR A 183 -0.82 -2.19 3.05
N VAL A 184 -1.01 -3.35 3.66
CA VAL A 184 -1.52 -3.51 5.02
C VAL A 184 -0.40 -4.03 5.91
N SER A 185 -0.21 -3.42 7.07
CA SER A 185 0.82 -3.78 8.04
C SER A 185 0.27 -3.67 9.46
N THR A 186 0.84 -4.46 10.36
CA THR A 186 0.57 -4.43 11.80
C THR A 186 1.87 -4.66 12.56
N ASP A 187 1.94 -4.24 13.81
CA ASP A 187 3.11 -4.46 14.66
C ASP A 187 3.28 -5.94 15.08
N GLN A 188 2.24 -6.76 14.85
CA GLN A 188 2.23 -8.19 15.20
C GLN A 188 2.82 -9.09 14.10
N VAL A 189 3.05 -8.58 12.89
CA VAL A 189 3.55 -9.35 11.74
C VAL A 189 4.75 -8.63 11.13
N SER A 190 5.88 -9.31 11.00
CA SER A 190 7.13 -8.72 10.52
C SER A 190 7.07 -8.25 9.06
N PHE A 191 6.23 -8.89 8.25
CA PHE A 191 6.12 -8.58 6.83
C PHE A 191 4.76 -7.97 6.51
N PRO A 192 4.71 -6.84 5.80
CA PRO A 192 3.46 -6.28 5.33
C PRO A 192 2.85 -7.16 4.22
N PHE A 193 1.54 -7.10 4.10
CA PHE A 193 0.84 -7.71 2.97
C PHE A 193 0.48 -6.64 1.95
N SER A 194 0.83 -6.87 0.68
CA SER A 194 0.62 -5.88 -0.38
C SER A 194 -0.09 -6.48 -1.59
N LEU A 195 -1.06 -5.74 -2.11
CA LEU A 195 -1.80 -6.05 -3.33
C LEU A 195 -1.69 -4.87 -4.30
N ASN A 196 -1.39 -5.16 -5.56
CA ASN A 196 -1.45 -4.20 -6.65
C ASN A 196 -2.72 -4.43 -7.46
N ARG A 197 -3.51 -3.39 -7.62
CA ARG A 197 -4.67 -3.36 -8.51
C ARG A 197 -4.38 -2.45 -9.68
N VAL A 198 -4.65 -2.92 -10.87
CA VAL A 198 -4.52 -2.16 -12.11
C VAL A 198 -5.90 -1.89 -12.65
N TYR A 199 -6.16 -0.66 -13.01
CA TYR A 199 -7.42 -0.22 -13.58
C TYR A 199 -7.18 0.36 -14.96
N ASN A 200 -8.09 0.10 -15.88
CA ASN A 200 -8.13 0.72 -17.19
C ASN A 200 -9.14 1.87 -17.19
N ARG A 201 -8.79 2.97 -17.86
CA ARG A 201 -9.74 4.07 -18.05
C ARG A 201 -10.86 3.62 -18.98
N PHE A 202 -12.09 3.96 -18.64
CA PHE A 202 -13.23 3.70 -19.51
C PHE A 202 -14.20 4.89 -19.51
N GLU A 203 -15.00 4.97 -20.58
CA GLU A 203 -16.08 5.94 -20.71
C GLU A 203 -17.39 5.20 -20.37
N PRO A 204 -18.06 5.53 -19.26
CA PRO A 204 -19.38 4.95 -18.99
C PRO A 204 -20.34 5.40 -20.10
N GLY A 205 -21.00 4.44 -20.75
CA GLY A 205 -22.04 4.74 -21.74
C GLY A 205 -23.23 5.48 -21.10
N GLU A 206 -24.13 6.03 -21.92
CA GLU A 206 -25.33 6.75 -21.44
C GLU A 206 -26.20 5.93 -20.47
N SER A 207 -26.18 4.61 -20.56
CA SER A 207 -26.88 3.67 -19.66
C SER A 207 -26.11 3.33 -18.39
N GLY A 208 -24.93 3.90 -18.17
CA GLY A 208 -24.07 3.57 -17.02
C GLY A 208 -23.47 2.16 -17.11
N TYR A 209 -23.26 1.55 -15.97
CA TYR A 209 -22.72 0.19 -15.84
C TYR A 209 -23.64 -0.66 -14.96
N LYS A 210 -23.63 -1.96 -15.19
CA LYS A 210 -24.32 -2.94 -14.37
C LYS A 210 -23.31 -3.89 -13.75
N CYS A 211 -23.37 -4.03 -12.43
CA CYS A 211 -22.51 -4.95 -11.70
C CYS A 211 -23.28 -6.22 -11.35
N GLU A 212 -22.68 -7.38 -11.57
CA GLU A 212 -23.23 -8.69 -11.22
C GLU A 212 -22.23 -9.48 -10.38
N VAL A 213 -22.72 -10.14 -9.34
CA VAL A 213 -21.89 -11.04 -8.53
C VAL A 213 -21.76 -12.38 -9.24
N THR A 214 -20.52 -12.77 -9.55
CA THR A 214 -20.23 -14.06 -10.18
C THR A 214 -19.50 -14.97 -9.21
N LEU A 215 -19.70 -16.29 -9.35
CA LEU A 215 -19.08 -17.28 -8.45
C LEU A 215 -17.55 -17.36 -8.56
N THR A 216 -17.00 -16.99 -9.71
CA THR A 216 -15.57 -17.15 -10.00
C THR A 216 -14.76 -15.87 -9.93
N ARG A 217 -15.40 -14.71 -10.06
CA ARG A 217 -14.73 -13.40 -10.16
C ARG A 217 -15.24 -12.36 -9.16
N GLY A 218 -16.13 -12.77 -8.24
CA GLY A 218 -16.79 -11.81 -7.35
C GLY A 218 -17.71 -10.85 -8.12
N THR A 219 -17.68 -9.56 -7.79
CA THR A 219 -18.46 -8.54 -8.48
C THR A 219 -17.78 -8.15 -9.79
N VAL A 220 -18.46 -8.39 -10.91
CA VAL A 220 -18.01 -7.98 -12.25
C VAL A 220 -18.98 -6.94 -12.78
N CYS A 221 -18.45 -5.80 -13.20
CA CYS A 221 -19.24 -4.72 -13.78
C CYS A 221 -19.02 -4.66 -15.29
N SER A 222 -20.07 -4.42 -16.06
CA SER A 222 -20.01 -4.25 -17.50
C SER A 222 -20.80 -3.03 -17.94
N THR A 223 -20.29 -2.32 -18.95
CA THR A 223 -21.05 -1.30 -19.66
C THR A 223 -22.02 -1.99 -20.60
N GLN A 224 -23.32 -1.74 -20.47
CA GLN A 224 -24.29 -2.19 -21.47
C GLN A 224 -24.14 -1.33 -22.71
N THR A 225 -23.50 -1.84 -23.74
CA THR A 225 -23.70 -1.38 -25.11
C THR A 225 -25.04 -1.94 -25.58
N ARG A 226 -25.98 -1.04 -25.86
CA ARG A 226 -27.20 -1.37 -26.58
C ARG A 226 -26.90 -1.67 -28.02
#